data_da1be9c6c536768d087ca165d7190ddf
#
_entry.id   da1be9c6c536768d087ca165d7190ddf
#
_cell.length_a   1.000
_cell.length_b   1.000
_cell.length_c   1.000
_cell.angle_alpha   90.00
_cell.angle_beta   90.00
_cell.angle_gamma   90.00
#
_symmetry.space_group_name_H-M   'P 1'
#
loop_
_entity.id
_entity.type
_entity.pdbx_description
1 polymer ?
#
loop_
_entity_poly.entity_id
_entity_poly.type
_entity_poly.pdbx_seq_one_letter_code
_entity_poly.pdbx_strand_id
1 'polypeptide(L)'
;MAAHTNVCVIGLGSMGMGAARACLQAGLNTWGVDINPDNCRALLAAGAKGAGPSAVPFAAELDAVVLLVVNAAQVRGVLFGESGLAAHLKPGTVVMVSSTIASADAQAIAEALAEYQLLMLDAPVSGGAVKAA
;
A
#
# COMPACT_ATOMS: atom_id res chain seq x y z
N MET A 1 -6.96 -21.77 -8.59
CA MET A 1 -5.85 -20.93 -8.84
C MET A 1 -6.07 -19.53 -8.29
N ALA A 2 -5.13 -19.08 -7.56
CA ALA A 2 -5.23 -17.73 -7.02
C ALA A 2 -4.90 -16.73 -8.13
N ALA A 3 -5.77 -16.68 -9.11
CA ALA A 3 -5.60 -15.78 -10.23
C ALA A 3 -5.66 -14.31 -9.79
N HIS A 4 -6.20 -14.06 -8.61
CA HIS A 4 -6.49 -12.69 -8.21
C HIS A 4 -5.87 -12.39 -6.86
N THR A 5 -4.71 -11.78 -6.90
CA THR A 5 -4.08 -11.24 -5.71
C THR A 5 -4.74 -9.90 -5.38
N ASN A 6 -5.04 -9.71 -4.10
CA ASN A 6 -5.67 -8.48 -3.63
C ASN A 6 -4.58 -7.52 -3.14
N VAL A 7 -4.49 -6.37 -3.77
CA VAL A 7 -3.45 -5.36 -3.51
C VAL A 7 -4.07 -4.01 -3.19
N CYS A 8 -3.55 -3.32 -2.21
CA CYS A 8 -3.94 -1.95 -1.92
C CYS A 8 -2.73 -1.03 -2.10
N VAL A 9 -2.90 0.04 -2.86
CA VAL A 9 -1.86 1.06 -3.04
C VAL A 9 -2.25 2.27 -2.20
N ILE A 10 -1.39 2.63 -1.27
CA ILE A 10 -1.63 3.76 -0.37
C ILE A 10 -0.74 4.92 -0.80
N GLY A 11 -1.36 6.04 -1.12
CA GLY A 11 -0.70 7.20 -1.68
C GLY A 11 -0.85 7.22 -3.19
N LEU A 12 -1.91 7.85 -3.68
CA LEU A 12 -2.23 7.87 -5.11
C LEU A 12 -1.76 9.15 -5.80
N GLY A 13 -0.58 9.64 -5.44
CA GLY A 13 0.10 10.67 -6.20
C GLY A 13 0.54 10.11 -7.56
N SER A 14 1.36 10.84 -8.30
CA SER A 14 1.72 10.40 -9.65
C SER A 14 2.35 9.00 -9.67
N MET A 15 3.23 8.69 -8.73
CA MET A 15 3.86 7.37 -8.66
C MET A 15 2.87 6.30 -8.19
N GLY A 16 2.08 6.61 -7.17
CA GLY A 16 1.09 5.68 -6.63
C GLY A 16 0.01 5.35 -7.63
N MET A 17 -0.47 6.34 -8.37
CA MET A 17 -1.46 6.11 -9.41
C MET A 17 -0.88 5.23 -10.52
N GLY A 18 0.38 5.45 -10.89
CA GLY A 18 1.07 4.60 -11.87
C GLY A 18 1.17 3.15 -11.40
N ALA A 19 1.56 2.95 -10.15
CA ALA A 19 1.65 1.62 -9.57
C ALA A 19 0.28 0.94 -9.51
N ALA A 20 -0.76 1.66 -9.10
CA ALA A 20 -2.11 1.12 -9.01
C ALA A 20 -2.65 0.72 -10.38
N ARG A 21 -2.41 1.55 -11.39
CA ARG A 21 -2.83 1.22 -12.76
C ARG A 21 -2.08 0.02 -13.30
N ALA A 22 -0.79 -0.11 -12.97
CA ALA A 22 -0.02 -1.28 -13.37
C ALA A 22 -0.61 -2.55 -12.76
N CYS A 23 -1.02 -2.50 -11.49
CA CYS A 23 -1.68 -3.62 -10.85
C CYS A 23 -2.98 -3.99 -11.56
N LEU A 24 -3.78 -2.99 -11.94
CA LEU A 24 -5.02 -3.23 -12.68
C LEU A 24 -4.74 -3.88 -14.03
N GLN A 25 -3.74 -3.41 -14.74
CA GLN A 25 -3.35 -3.98 -16.03
C GLN A 25 -2.86 -5.41 -15.91
N ALA A 26 -2.26 -5.75 -14.78
CA ALA A 26 -1.80 -7.09 -14.51
C ALA A 26 -2.92 -8.04 -14.08
N GLY A 27 -4.13 -7.55 -13.95
CA GLY A 27 -5.28 -8.37 -13.56
C GLY A 27 -5.44 -8.55 -12.07
N LEU A 28 -4.74 -7.75 -11.26
CA LEU A 28 -4.87 -7.83 -9.81
C LEU A 28 -6.11 -7.10 -9.33
N ASN A 29 -6.72 -7.61 -8.27
CA ASN A 29 -7.77 -6.88 -7.59
C ASN A 29 -7.12 -5.74 -6.81
N THR A 30 -7.40 -4.52 -7.19
CA THR A 30 -6.68 -3.35 -6.71
C THR A 30 -7.61 -2.40 -5.96
N TRP A 31 -7.16 -1.99 -4.78
CA TRP A 31 -7.78 -0.92 -4.01
C TRP A 31 -6.79 0.24 -3.92
N GLY A 32 -7.30 1.45 -3.70
CA GLY A 32 -6.44 2.61 -3.54
C GLY A 32 -6.83 3.43 -2.33
N VAL A 33 -5.85 4.07 -1.72
CA VAL A 33 -6.06 4.94 -0.56
C VAL A 33 -5.35 6.26 -0.79
N ASP A 34 -6.09 7.35 -0.65
CA ASP A 34 -5.54 8.69 -0.70
C ASP A 34 -6.48 9.63 0.06
N ILE A 35 -5.90 10.66 0.63
CA ILE A 35 -6.71 11.71 1.28
C ILE A 35 -7.41 12.59 0.24
N ASN A 36 -6.95 12.59 -1.01
CA ASN A 36 -7.57 13.36 -2.09
C ASN A 36 -8.65 12.53 -2.75
N PRO A 37 -9.93 12.90 -2.61
CA PRO A 37 -11.01 12.12 -3.19
C PRO A 37 -10.99 12.08 -4.72
N ASP A 38 -10.39 13.07 -5.38
CA ASP A 38 -10.26 13.06 -6.83
C ASP A 38 -9.37 11.93 -7.32
N ASN A 39 -8.29 11.65 -6.58
CA ASN A 39 -7.41 10.53 -6.91
C ASN A 39 -8.13 9.19 -6.72
N CYS A 40 -8.94 9.08 -5.69
CA CYS A 40 -9.73 7.88 -5.46
C CYS A 40 -10.74 7.66 -6.58
N ARG A 41 -11.42 8.71 -7.01
CA ARG A 41 -12.40 8.63 -8.11
C ARG A 41 -11.73 8.23 -9.41
N ALA A 42 -10.52 8.78 -9.67
CA ALA A 42 -9.80 8.44 -10.88
C ALA A 42 -9.43 6.97 -10.91
N LEU A 43 -9.01 6.43 -9.79
CA LEU A 43 -8.64 5.01 -9.71
C LEU A 43 -9.87 4.11 -9.85
N LEU A 44 -10.99 4.48 -9.24
CA LEU A 44 -12.23 3.73 -9.39
C LEU A 44 -12.67 3.70 -10.85
N ALA A 45 -12.54 4.83 -11.54
CA ALA A 45 -12.86 4.90 -12.97
C ALA A 45 -11.95 4.02 -13.81
N ALA A 46 -10.73 3.75 -13.33
CA ALA A 46 -9.78 2.87 -14.02
C ALA A 46 -10.06 1.39 -13.76
N GLY A 47 -10.97 1.06 -12.85
CA GLY A 47 -11.38 -0.32 -12.61
C GLY A 47 -11.04 -0.89 -11.24
N ALA A 48 -10.63 -0.04 -10.29
CA ALA A 48 -10.30 -0.51 -8.94
C ALA A 48 -11.54 -1.08 -8.24
N LYS A 49 -11.32 -2.03 -7.35
CA LYS A 49 -12.37 -2.64 -6.54
C LYS A 49 -12.93 -1.68 -5.50
N GLY A 50 -12.10 -0.76 -5.02
CA GLY A 50 -12.52 0.25 -4.07
C GLY A 50 -11.44 1.29 -3.87
N ALA A 51 -11.79 2.40 -3.28
CA ALA A 51 -10.85 3.46 -2.96
C ALA A 51 -11.45 4.33 -1.85
N GLY A 52 -10.59 4.95 -1.07
CA GLY A 52 -11.05 5.82 0.00
C GLY A 52 -9.89 6.39 0.81
N PRO A 53 -10.19 7.08 1.91
CA PRO A 53 -9.15 7.69 2.74
C PRO A 53 -8.46 6.70 3.67
N SER A 54 -8.94 5.46 3.77
CA SER A 54 -8.36 4.44 4.64
C SER A 54 -8.54 3.06 4.05
N ALA A 55 -7.57 2.19 4.27
CA ALA A 55 -7.63 0.79 3.85
C ALA A 55 -8.31 -0.12 4.88
N VAL A 56 -8.59 0.38 6.07
CA VAL A 56 -9.13 -0.43 7.15
C VAL A 56 -10.40 -1.20 6.76
N PRO A 57 -11.37 -0.60 6.03
CA PRO A 57 -12.59 -1.32 5.68
C PRO A 57 -12.37 -2.57 4.84
N PHE A 58 -11.27 -2.66 4.09
CA PHE A 58 -10.99 -3.84 3.25
C PHE A 58 -9.68 -4.53 3.60
N ALA A 59 -9.11 -4.19 4.75
CA ALA A 59 -7.79 -4.71 5.16
C ALA A 59 -7.73 -6.23 5.23
N ALA A 60 -8.76 -6.86 5.74
CA ALA A 60 -8.77 -8.32 5.91
C ALA A 60 -8.76 -9.09 4.58
N GLU A 61 -9.07 -8.43 3.49
CA GLU A 61 -9.10 -9.05 2.16
C GLU A 61 -7.77 -8.94 1.43
N LEU A 62 -6.84 -8.13 1.93
CA LEU A 62 -5.63 -7.81 1.21
C LEU A 62 -4.55 -8.87 1.37
N ASP A 63 -3.84 -9.14 0.28
CA ASP A 63 -2.65 -10.00 0.26
C ASP A 63 -1.38 -9.16 0.33
N ALA A 64 -1.43 -7.95 -0.17
CA ALA A 64 -0.29 -7.04 -0.19
C ALA A 64 -0.74 -5.59 -0.09
N VAL A 65 0.11 -4.78 0.52
CA VAL A 65 -0.10 -3.33 0.63
C VAL A 65 1.15 -2.64 0.13
N VAL A 66 0.97 -1.67 -0.76
CA VAL A 66 2.08 -0.86 -1.28
C VAL A 66 1.95 0.55 -0.71
N LEU A 67 2.98 0.97 0.03
CA LEU A 67 3.01 2.30 0.64
C LEU A 67 3.89 3.23 -0.17
N LEU A 68 3.29 4.27 -0.72
CA LEU A 68 3.96 5.29 -1.52
C LEU A 68 3.73 6.66 -0.89
N VAL A 69 3.98 6.74 0.41
CA VAL A 69 3.89 7.99 1.16
C VAL A 69 5.27 8.65 1.28
N VAL A 70 5.32 9.86 1.79
CA VAL A 70 6.50 10.71 1.67
C VAL A 70 7.66 10.29 2.58
N ASN A 71 7.38 9.90 3.82
CA ASN A 71 8.44 9.68 4.81
C ASN A 71 8.05 8.60 5.82
N ALA A 72 9.01 8.28 6.70
CA ALA A 72 8.83 7.24 7.72
C ALA A 72 7.70 7.57 8.70
N ALA A 73 7.53 8.84 9.04
CA ALA A 73 6.45 9.24 9.95
C ALA A 73 5.09 8.91 9.36
N GLN A 74 4.92 9.14 8.06
CA GLN A 74 3.67 8.79 7.38
C GLN A 74 3.48 7.28 7.29
N VAL A 75 4.54 6.52 7.05
CA VAL A 75 4.47 5.06 7.06
C VAL A 75 3.97 4.57 8.41
N ARG A 76 4.55 5.07 9.48
CA ARG A 76 4.14 4.69 10.85
C ARG A 76 2.72 5.10 11.15
N GLY A 77 2.32 6.29 10.71
CA GLY A 77 0.96 6.77 10.91
C GLY A 77 -0.07 5.87 10.24
N VAL A 78 0.21 5.44 9.03
CA VAL A 78 -0.69 4.55 8.29
C VAL A 78 -0.77 3.16 8.93
N LEU A 79 0.38 2.62 9.33
CA LEU A 79 0.44 1.24 9.84
C LEU A 79 0.09 1.13 11.31
N PHE A 80 0.57 2.07 12.12
CA PHE A 80 0.53 1.93 13.58
C PHE A 80 -0.17 3.08 14.30
N GLY A 81 -0.73 4.03 13.56
CA GLY A 81 -1.43 5.17 14.15
C GLY A 81 -2.75 4.77 14.79
N GLU A 82 -3.54 5.77 15.16
CA GLU A 82 -4.80 5.57 15.88
C GLU A 82 -5.74 4.59 15.16
N SER A 83 -5.83 4.69 13.83
CA SER A 83 -6.59 3.74 13.02
C SER A 83 -5.61 2.91 12.21
N GLY A 84 -4.59 2.37 12.87
CA GLY A 84 -3.49 1.70 12.21
C GLY A 84 -3.91 0.48 11.41
N LEU A 85 -3.39 0.41 10.20
CA LEU A 85 -3.74 -0.66 9.26
C LEU A 85 -3.20 -2.02 9.70
N ALA A 86 -2.00 -2.04 10.32
CA ALA A 86 -1.33 -3.30 10.65
C ALA A 86 -2.19 -4.24 11.49
N ALA A 87 -2.95 -3.69 12.45
CA ALA A 87 -3.79 -4.49 13.32
C ALA A 87 -4.97 -5.14 12.58
N HIS A 88 -5.30 -4.65 11.41
CA HIS A 88 -6.45 -5.13 10.63
C HIS A 88 -6.07 -6.04 9.47
N LEU A 89 -4.78 -6.09 9.14
CA LEU A 89 -4.30 -6.95 8.05
C LEU A 89 -4.24 -8.40 8.53
N LYS A 90 -4.54 -9.33 7.63
CA LYS A 90 -4.43 -10.75 7.95
C LYS A 90 -2.96 -11.16 8.08
N PRO A 91 -2.63 -12.14 8.93
CA PRO A 91 -1.26 -12.64 9.03
C PRO A 91 -0.74 -13.10 7.68
N GLY A 92 0.52 -12.80 7.42
CA GLY A 92 1.15 -13.16 6.16
C GLY A 92 1.03 -12.11 5.06
N THR A 93 0.26 -11.05 5.30
CA THR A 93 0.16 -9.95 4.31
C THR A 93 1.52 -9.29 4.14
N VAL A 94 1.89 -9.02 2.89
CA VAL A 94 3.14 -8.34 2.57
C VAL A 94 2.92 -6.83 2.55
N VAL A 95 3.74 -6.11 3.29
CA VAL A 95 3.73 -4.65 3.28
C VAL A 95 4.97 -4.18 2.53
N MET A 96 4.75 -3.64 1.33
CA MET A 96 5.83 -3.13 0.50
C MET A 96 5.98 -1.64 0.77
N VAL A 97 7.11 -1.26 1.34
CA VAL A 97 7.40 0.15 1.63
C VAL A 97 8.25 0.68 0.49
N SER A 98 7.65 1.48 -0.36
CA SER A 98 8.32 2.04 -1.53
C SER A 98 8.78 3.48 -1.30
N SER A 99 8.56 4.00 -0.11
CA SER A 99 9.03 5.33 0.28
C SER A 99 10.52 5.30 0.58
N THR A 100 11.21 6.38 0.30
CA THR A 100 12.62 6.51 0.68
C THR A 100 12.69 6.86 2.16
N ILE A 101 13.17 5.92 2.97
CA ILE A 101 13.32 6.10 4.40
C ILE A 101 14.70 5.61 4.86
N ALA A 102 15.14 6.09 6.01
CA ALA A 102 16.42 5.67 6.58
C ALA A 102 16.38 4.19 6.95
N SER A 103 17.53 3.52 6.84
CA SER A 103 17.63 2.09 7.15
C SER A 103 17.17 1.75 8.56
N ALA A 104 17.50 2.60 9.53
CA ALA A 104 17.06 2.39 10.91
C ALA A 104 15.54 2.44 11.05
N ASP A 105 14.89 3.35 10.33
CA ASP A 105 13.43 3.45 10.34
C ASP A 105 12.81 2.24 9.66
N ALA A 106 13.37 1.81 8.53
CA ALA A 106 12.88 0.64 7.83
C ALA A 106 12.97 -0.60 8.71
N GLN A 107 14.09 -0.77 9.41
CA GLN A 107 14.29 -1.89 10.30
C GLN A 107 13.30 -1.88 11.47
N ALA A 108 13.09 -0.72 12.07
CA ALA A 108 12.13 -0.58 13.17
C ALA A 108 10.71 -0.89 12.72
N ILE A 109 10.33 -0.44 11.53
CA ILE A 109 9.01 -0.73 10.96
C ILE A 109 8.85 -2.22 10.70
N ALA A 110 9.89 -2.87 10.15
CA ALA A 110 9.86 -4.29 9.88
C ALA A 110 9.69 -5.11 11.18
N GLU A 111 10.38 -4.72 12.23
CA GLU A 111 10.27 -5.40 13.52
C GLU A 111 8.86 -5.23 14.11
N ALA A 112 8.29 -4.04 14.00
CA ALA A 112 6.93 -3.79 14.46
C ALA A 112 5.91 -4.60 13.66
N LEU A 113 6.08 -4.69 12.35
CA LEU A 113 5.20 -5.49 11.50
C LEU A 113 5.28 -6.97 11.84
N ALA A 114 6.46 -7.45 12.19
CA ALA A 114 6.63 -8.85 12.56
C ALA A 114 5.78 -9.24 13.77
N GLU A 115 5.51 -8.30 14.66
CA GLU A 115 4.65 -8.54 15.82
C GLU A 115 3.20 -8.83 15.41
N TYR A 116 2.81 -8.36 14.23
CA TYR A 116 1.48 -8.64 13.66
C TYR A 116 1.51 -9.80 12.66
N GLN A 117 2.65 -10.50 12.57
CA GLN A 117 2.86 -11.60 11.62
C GLN A 117 2.77 -11.11 10.17
N LEU A 118 3.17 -9.89 9.94
CA LEU A 118 3.22 -9.29 8.60
C LEU A 118 4.64 -9.29 8.09
N LEU A 119 4.77 -9.32 6.77
CA LEU A 119 6.07 -9.31 6.10
C LEU A 119 6.34 -7.92 5.54
N MET A 120 7.56 -7.44 5.64
CA MET A 120 7.94 -6.17 5.05
C MET A 120 8.87 -6.41 3.87
N LEU A 121 8.62 -5.69 2.79
CA LEU A 121 9.51 -5.64 1.64
C LEU A 121 9.88 -4.17 1.44
N ASP A 122 11.18 -3.89 1.56
CA ASP A 122 11.70 -2.55 1.31
C ASP A 122 12.00 -2.43 -0.17
N ALA A 123 11.21 -1.64 -0.88
CA ALA A 123 11.31 -1.53 -2.32
C ALA A 123 11.24 -0.06 -2.74
N PRO A 124 12.29 0.73 -2.47
CA PRO A 124 12.28 2.14 -2.82
C PRO A 124 12.07 2.33 -4.32
N VAL A 125 11.21 3.28 -4.66
CA VAL A 125 10.93 3.60 -6.04
C VAL A 125 12.03 4.48 -6.59
N SER A 126 12.61 4.08 -7.71
CA SER A 126 13.58 4.89 -8.43
C SER A 126 13.25 4.83 -9.91
N GLY A 127 13.51 5.90 -10.63
CA GLY A 127 13.21 5.96 -12.05
C GLY A 127 11.74 6.26 -12.36
N GLY A 128 10.98 6.68 -11.37
CA GLY A 128 9.61 7.13 -11.55
C GLY A 128 8.58 6.02 -11.54
N ALA A 129 7.37 6.34 -11.98
CA ALA A 129 6.21 5.44 -11.88
C ALA A 129 6.38 4.14 -12.64
N VAL A 130 7.19 4.14 -13.68
CA VAL A 130 7.43 2.93 -14.48
C VAL A 130 8.08 1.84 -13.64
N LYS A 131 8.96 2.22 -12.74
CA LYS A 131 9.64 1.27 -11.87
C LYS A 131 8.75 0.74 -10.76
N ALA A 132 7.67 1.42 -10.46
CA ALA A 132 6.73 0.98 -9.43
C ALA A 132 5.86 -0.19 -9.88
N ALA A 133 5.85 -0.46 -11.15
CA ALA A 133 5.12 -1.62 -11.67
C ALA A 133 5.95 -2.92 -11.52
#